data_8084854482ddb56021d26e560873d177
#
_entry.id   8084854482ddb56021d26e560873d177
#
_cell.length_a   1.000
_cell.length_b   1.000
_cell.length_c   1.000
_cell.angle_alpha   90.00
_cell.angle_beta   90.00
_cell.angle_gamma   90.00
#
_symmetry.space_group_name_H-M   'P 1'
#
loop_
_entity.id
_entity.type
_entity.pdbx_description
1 polymer ?
#
loop_
_entity_poly.entity_id
_entity_poly.type
_entity_poly.pdbx_seq_one_letter_code
_entity_poly.pdbx_strand_id
1 'polypeptide(L)'
;ELTQRLLALTQRANTKVRGIYSMQMSNKTTAANAALMGLGNTRRVVVGDTMIDRYTVDEIEVVLAHELGHHVHSDIWKLIISQSLLMLGGLYVANLILHAVVAAGLYRSLTDAATLPFFFLLTGVFSLIVMPISNSYSRLIEYQADEYALQSTHKVESFKSAMTRLANQNLAEIEPSPVVE
;
A
#
# COMPACT_ATOMS: atom_id res chain seq x y z
N GLU A 1 -15.93 -24.19 4.88
CA GLU A 1 -16.58 -23.37 3.85
C GLU A 1 -15.69 -22.21 3.42
N LEU A 2 -15.29 -21.30 4.33
CA LEU A 2 -14.45 -20.13 4.04
C LEU A 2 -13.19 -20.52 3.26
N THR A 3 -12.39 -21.49 3.78
CA THR A 3 -11.13 -21.92 3.15
C THR A 3 -11.32 -22.38 1.70
N GLN A 4 -12.39 -23.11 1.41
CA GLN A 4 -12.66 -23.60 0.06
C GLN A 4 -13.00 -22.47 -0.91
N ARG A 5 -13.79 -21.49 -0.46
CA ARG A 5 -14.15 -20.30 -1.25
C ARG A 5 -12.92 -19.44 -1.56
N LEU A 6 -12.08 -19.18 -0.56
CA LEU A 6 -10.85 -18.40 -0.75
C LEU A 6 -9.85 -19.13 -1.66
N LEU A 7 -9.73 -20.46 -1.57
CA LEU A 7 -8.90 -21.25 -2.51
C LEU A 7 -9.46 -21.19 -3.95
N ALA A 8 -10.76 -21.31 -4.12
CA ALA A 8 -11.39 -21.19 -5.45
C ALA A 8 -11.15 -19.79 -6.05
N LEU A 9 -11.18 -18.73 -5.25
CA LEU A 9 -10.89 -17.36 -5.68
C LEU A 9 -9.43 -17.24 -6.15
N THR A 10 -8.45 -17.76 -5.39
CA THR A 10 -7.04 -17.73 -5.79
C THR A 10 -6.77 -18.53 -7.06
N GLN A 11 -7.47 -19.64 -7.25
CA GLN A 11 -7.38 -20.44 -8.49
C GLN A 11 -7.92 -19.70 -9.71
N ARG A 12 -9.07 -18.99 -9.57
CA ARG A 12 -9.62 -18.14 -10.64
C ARG A 12 -8.68 -17.00 -11.02
N ALA A 13 -7.98 -16.44 -10.02
CA ALA A 13 -6.94 -15.43 -10.22
C ALA A 13 -5.62 -16.01 -10.78
N ASN A 14 -5.57 -17.28 -11.14
CA ASN A 14 -4.34 -17.99 -11.55
C ASN A 14 -3.17 -17.81 -10.56
N THR A 15 -3.49 -17.61 -9.28
CA THR A 15 -2.53 -17.38 -8.22
C THR A 15 -2.36 -18.63 -7.37
N LYS A 16 -1.19 -19.28 -7.50
CA LYS A 16 -0.86 -20.46 -6.69
C LYS A 16 -0.52 -20.02 -5.26
N VAL A 17 -1.23 -20.57 -4.28
CA VAL A 17 -0.96 -20.36 -2.87
C VAL A 17 -0.70 -21.69 -2.17
N ARG A 18 0.16 -21.71 -1.14
CA ARG A 18 0.44 -22.90 -0.33
C ARG A 18 -0.72 -23.29 0.58
N GLY A 19 -1.55 -22.32 0.94
CA GLY A 19 -2.69 -22.53 1.82
C GLY A 19 -3.24 -21.22 2.37
N ILE A 20 -4.26 -21.36 3.21
CA ILE A 20 -4.91 -20.29 3.94
C ILE A 20 -4.59 -20.48 5.41
N TYR A 21 -4.15 -19.44 6.06
CA TYR A 21 -3.72 -19.43 7.45
C TYR A 21 -4.48 -18.35 8.22
N SER A 22 -4.80 -18.62 9.46
CA SER A 22 -5.26 -17.59 10.38
C SER A 22 -4.06 -17.02 11.15
N MET A 23 -4.08 -15.71 11.39
CA MET A 23 -3.09 -15.03 12.22
C MET A 23 -3.78 -14.45 13.45
N GLN A 24 -3.21 -14.73 14.63
CA GLN A 24 -3.74 -14.23 15.89
C GLN A 24 -3.34 -12.75 16.06
N MET A 25 -4.28 -11.86 15.80
CA MET A 25 -4.12 -10.41 15.93
C MET A 25 -4.85 -9.87 17.16
N SER A 26 -5.91 -10.54 17.59
CA SER A 26 -6.81 -10.12 18.68
C SER A 26 -6.10 -9.79 20.01
N ASN A 27 -4.91 -10.35 20.24
CA ASN A 27 -4.10 -10.07 21.42
C ASN A 27 -3.39 -8.71 21.39
N LYS A 28 -3.33 -8.04 20.23
CA LYS A 28 -2.54 -6.82 20.03
C LYS A 28 -3.35 -5.67 19.43
N THR A 29 -4.39 -5.98 18.67
CA THR A 29 -5.19 -4.98 17.95
C THR A 29 -6.59 -5.48 17.70
N THR A 30 -7.53 -4.56 17.54
CA THR A 30 -8.89 -4.83 17.07
C THR A 30 -9.03 -4.71 15.57
N ALA A 31 -7.98 -4.26 14.88
CA ALA A 31 -7.95 -4.09 13.42
C ALA A 31 -8.20 -5.43 12.71
N ALA A 32 -9.05 -5.39 11.69
CA ALA A 32 -9.28 -6.53 10.82
C ALA A 32 -8.33 -6.45 9.62
N ASN A 33 -7.72 -7.58 9.28
CA ASN A 33 -6.79 -7.63 8.14
C ASN A 33 -6.84 -8.99 7.44
N ALA A 34 -6.69 -8.96 6.12
CA ALA A 34 -6.38 -10.11 5.30
C ALA A 34 -5.30 -9.71 4.29
N ALA A 35 -4.37 -10.61 3.98
CA ALA A 35 -3.29 -10.31 3.06
C ALA A 35 -2.84 -11.54 2.27
N LEU A 36 -2.35 -11.31 1.06
CA LEU A 36 -1.60 -12.29 0.29
C LEU A 36 -0.10 -12.08 0.57
N MET A 37 0.51 -12.97 1.34
CA MET A 37 1.92 -12.87 1.77
C MET A 37 2.81 -13.82 1.00
N GLY A 38 4.08 -13.44 0.81
CA GLY A 38 5.12 -14.25 0.17
C GLY A 38 5.26 -13.98 -1.32
N LEU A 39 6.29 -14.56 -1.92
CA LEU A 39 6.63 -14.38 -3.34
C LEU A 39 6.70 -15.75 -4.05
N GLY A 40 6.31 -15.79 -5.31
CA GLY A 40 6.38 -17.01 -6.13
C GLY A 40 5.67 -18.19 -5.46
N ASN A 41 6.39 -19.29 -5.26
CA ASN A 41 5.86 -20.52 -4.68
C ASN A 41 5.69 -20.49 -3.14
N THR A 42 6.05 -19.40 -2.48
CA THR A 42 5.89 -19.25 -1.03
C THR A 42 4.62 -18.51 -0.65
N ARG A 43 3.81 -18.11 -1.62
CA ARG A 43 2.57 -17.35 -1.41
C ARG A 43 1.60 -18.10 -0.52
N ARG A 44 0.96 -17.35 0.37
CA ARG A 44 -0.07 -17.82 1.29
C ARG A 44 -1.08 -16.72 1.55
N VAL A 45 -2.31 -17.09 1.72
CA VAL A 45 -3.36 -16.19 2.22
C VAL A 45 -3.31 -16.22 3.73
N VAL A 46 -3.28 -15.05 4.35
CA VAL A 46 -3.34 -14.90 5.81
C VAL A 46 -4.53 -14.04 6.15
N VAL A 47 -5.41 -14.51 7.03
CA VAL A 47 -6.60 -13.79 7.50
C VAL A 47 -6.47 -13.62 9.01
N GLY A 48 -6.64 -12.41 9.50
CA GLY A 48 -6.66 -12.14 10.94
C GLY A 48 -7.86 -12.78 11.63
N ASP A 49 -7.65 -13.32 12.83
CA ASP A 49 -8.74 -13.86 13.67
C ASP A 49 -9.82 -12.81 13.92
N THR A 50 -9.43 -11.55 14.13
CA THR A 50 -10.35 -10.40 14.26
C THR A 50 -11.29 -10.22 13.07
N MET A 51 -10.83 -10.54 11.86
CA MET A 51 -11.66 -10.52 10.66
C MET A 51 -12.56 -11.76 10.59
N ILE A 52 -12.03 -12.94 10.90
CA ILE A 52 -12.80 -14.19 10.90
C ILE A 52 -13.98 -14.11 11.86
N ASP A 53 -13.79 -13.50 13.04
CA ASP A 53 -14.81 -13.42 14.08
C ASP A 53 -15.89 -12.35 13.82
N ARG A 54 -15.56 -11.32 13.06
CA ARG A 54 -16.44 -10.14 12.93
C ARG A 54 -17.06 -9.96 11.56
N TYR A 55 -16.48 -10.54 10.51
CA TYR A 55 -16.91 -10.36 9.12
C TYR A 55 -17.62 -11.60 8.60
N THR A 56 -18.57 -11.40 7.71
CA THR A 56 -19.20 -12.52 7.00
C THR A 56 -18.23 -13.15 6.01
N VAL A 57 -18.50 -14.40 5.61
CA VAL A 57 -17.69 -15.10 4.62
C VAL A 57 -17.63 -14.33 3.30
N ASP A 58 -18.72 -13.66 2.91
CA ASP A 58 -18.79 -12.84 1.70
C ASP A 58 -17.94 -11.57 1.81
N GLU A 59 -17.92 -10.92 2.97
CA GLU A 59 -17.06 -9.78 3.23
C GLU A 59 -15.56 -10.16 3.19
N ILE A 60 -15.19 -11.30 3.78
CA ILE A 60 -13.80 -11.80 3.75
C ILE A 60 -13.39 -12.14 2.30
N GLU A 61 -14.30 -12.73 1.51
CA GLU A 61 -14.03 -13.06 0.12
C GLU A 61 -13.78 -11.82 -0.73
N VAL A 62 -14.55 -10.75 -0.57
CA VAL A 62 -14.35 -9.51 -1.35
C VAL A 62 -13.08 -8.77 -0.93
N VAL A 63 -12.71 -8.80 0.36
CA VAL A 63 -11.41 -8.24 0.82
C VAL A 63 -10.25 -9.02 0.22
N LEU A 64 -10.30 -10.36 0.23
CA LEU A 64 -9.26 -11.16 -0.42
C LEU A 64 -9.23 -10.94 -1.95
N ALA A 65 -10.37 -10.72 -2.59
CA ALA A 65 -10.43 -10.41 -4.00
C ALA A 65 -9.73 -9.07 -4.33
N HIS A 66 -9.88 -8.06 -3.48
CA HIS A 66 -9.15 -6.80 -3.57
C HIS A 66 -7.63 -7.02 -3.48
N GLU A 67 -7.15 -7.76 -2.46
CA GLU A 67 -5.74 -8.12 -2.30
C GLU A 67 -5.17 -8.91 -3.51
N LEU A 68 -5.99 -9.79 -4.07
CA LEU A 68 -5.64 -10.50 -5.30
C LEU A 68 -5.56 -9.56 -6.51
N GLY A 69 -6.37 -8.50 -6.55
CA GLY A 69 -6.31 -7.45 -7.57
C GLY A 69 -4.92 -6.82 -7.63
N HIS A 70 -4.38 -6.38 -6.50
CA HIS A 70 -3.01 -5.86 -6.41
C HIS A 70 -1.96 -6.84 -6.92
N HIS A 71 -2.17 -8.12 -6.61
CA HIS A 71 -1.25 -9.15 -7.05
C HIS A 71 -1.32 -9.40 -8.54
N VAL A 72 -2.53 -9.55 -9.10
CA VAL A 72 -2.77 -9.78 -10.54
C VAL A 72 -2.23 -8.62 -11.37
N HIS A 73 -2.40 -7.39 -10.90
CA HIS A 73 -1.89 -6.19 -11.57
C HIS A 73 -0.40 -5.93 -11.29
N SER A 74 0.25 -6.73 -10.44
CA SER A 74 1.67 -6.55 -10.07
C SER A 74 1.99 -5.17 -9.47
N ASP A 75 1.10 -4.63 -8.67
CA ASP A 75 1.12 -3.26 -8.19
C ASP A 75 2.34 -2.94 -7.33
N ILE A 76 2.83 -3.91 -6.53
CA ILE A 76 4.04 -3.74 -5.73
C ILE A 76 5.26 -3.41 -6.62
N TRP A 77 5.38 -4.05 -7.78
CA TRP A 77 6.48 -3.78 -8.71
C TRP A 77 6.32 -2.44 -9.40
N LYS A 78 5.08 -2.09 -9.79
CA LYS A 78 4.78 -0.76 -10.37
C LYS A 78 5.13 0.36 -9.39
N LEU A 79 4.75 0.20 -8.11
CA LEU A 79 5.06 1.16 -7.05
C LEU A 79 6.57 1.27 -6.80
N ILE A 80 7.29 0.15 -6.68
CA ILE A 80 8.74 0.14 -6.49
C ILE A 80 9.44 0.85 -7.65
N ILE A 81 9.10 0.50 -8.89
CA ILE A 81 9.73 1.09 -10.08
C ILE A 81 9.41 2.59 -10.18
N SER A 82 8.13 2.98 -10.03
CA SER A 82 7.74 4.38 -10.14
C SER A 82 8.38 5.25 -9.06
N GLN A 83 8.39 4.80 -7.81
CA GLN A 83 9.02 5.54 -6.71
C GLN A 83 10.54 5.61 -6.87
N SER A 84 11.18 4.53 -7.35
CA SER A 84 12.62 4.54 -7.64
C SER A 84 12.96 5.55 -8.74
N LEU A 85 12.19 5.59 -9.82
CA LEU A 85 12.39 6.54 -10.91
C LEU A 85 12.19 7.99 -10.45
N LEU A 86 11.16 8.25 -9.65
CA LEU A 86 10.90 9.57 -9.07
C LEU A 86 12.06 10.00 -8.15
N MET A 87 12.54 9.10 -7.30
CA MET A 87 13.68 9.37 -6.41
C MET A 87 14.95 9.68 -7.19
N LEU A 88 15.28 8.85 -8.18
CA LEU A 88 16.46 9.09 -9.04
C LEU A 88 16.34 10.38 -9.82
N GLY A 89 15.16 10.69 -10.35
CA GLY A 89 14.87 11.96 -11.04
C GLY A 89 15.06 13.16 -10.10
N GLY A 90 14.53 13.09 -8.88
CA GLY A 90 14.70 14.14 -7.87
C GLY A 90 16.14 14.37 -7.47
N LEU A 91 16.90 13.29 -7.23
CA LEU A 91 18.33 13.39 -6.93
C LEU A 91 19.12 13.96 -8.11
N TYR A 92 18.78 13.61 -9.34
CA TYR A 92 19.40 14.15 -10.53
C TYR A 92 19.15 15.67 -10.68
N VAL A 93 17.90 16.10 -10.50
CA VAL A 93 17.54 17.53 -10.52
C VAL A 93 18.25 18.27 -9.39
N ALA A 94 18.27 17.73 -8.18
CA ALA A 94 19.01 18.33 -7.05
C ALA A 94 20.51 18.45 -7.36
N ASN A 95 21.11 17.43 -7.98
CA ASN A 95 22.51 17.47 -8.41
C ASN A 95 22.77 18.59 -9.44
N LEU A 96 21.90 18.73 -10.44
CA LEU A 96 22.03 19.81 -11.44
C LEU A 96 21.97 21.20 -10.79
N ILE A 97 21.01 21.42 -9.87
CA ILE A 97 20.84 22.70 -9.17
C ILE A 97 22.04 22.98 -8.27
N LEU A 98 22.52 21.97 -7.53
CA LEU A 98 23.71 22.12 -6.67
C LEU A 98 24.96 22.51 -7.48
N HIS A 99 25.18 21.87 -8.61
CA HIS A 99 26.28 22.26 -9.52
C HIS A 99 26.12 23.71 -10.02
N ALA A 100 24.92 24.11 -10.39
CA ALA A 100 24.66 25.47 -10.85
C ALA A 100 24.92 26.54 -9.77
N VAL A 101 24.50 26.29 -8.51
CA VAL A 101 24.72 27.26 -7.42
C VAL A 101 26.20 27.33 -6.97
N VAL A 102 26.96 26.23 -7.08
CA VAL A 102 28.40 26.23 -6.87
C VAL A 102 29.12 27.00 -8.00
N ALA A 103 28.73 26.77 -9.23
CA ALA A 103 29.29 27.51 -10.39
C ALA A 103 28.99 29.01 -10.31
N ALA A 104 27.85 29.40 -9.75
CA ALA A 104 27.48 30.79 -9.48
C ALA A 104 28.23 31.42 -8.27
N GLY A 105 29.06 30.65 -7.57
CA GLY A 105 29.84 31.15 -6.42
C GLY A 105 29.06 31.29 -5.10
N LEU A 106 27.82 30.74 -5.05
CA LEU A 106 27.01 30.78 -3.81
C LEU A 106 27.56 29.85 -2.74
N TYR A 107 28.21 28.76 -3.14
CA TYR A 107 28.90 27.80 -2.26
C TYR A 107 30.31 27.53 -2.80
N ARG A 108 31.23 27.17 -1.91
CA ARG A 108 32.64 26.90 -2.30
C ARG A 108 32.82 25.62 -3.11
N SER A 109 32.08 24.59 -2.75
CA SER A 109 32.12 23.29 -3.41
C SER A 109 30.87 22.47 -3.06
N LEU A 110 30.63 21.37 -3.79
CA LEU A 110 29.57 20.42 -3.46
C LEU A 110 29.80 19.69 -2.12
N THR A 111 31.04 19.60 -1.67
CA THR A 111 31.44 18.96 -0.40
C THR A 111 31.42 19.90 0.77
N ASP A 112 31.05 21.18 0.58
CA ASP A 112 30.89 22.13 1.66
C ASP A 112 29.67 21.73 2.50
N ALA A 113 29.83 21.62 3.82
CA ALA A 113 28.76 21.31 4.75
C ALA A 113 27.56 22.29 4.65
N ALA A 114 27.83 23.55 4.24
CA ALA A 114 26.81 24.56 4.02
C ALA A 114 25.84 24.21 2.86
N THR A 115 26.18 23.27 1.97
CA THR A 115 25.27 22.80 0.91
C THR A 115 24.19 21.83 1.43
N LEU A 116 24.38 21.17 2.57
CA LEU A 116 23.45 20.19 3.12
C LEU A 116 22.04 20.76 3.40
N PRO A 117 21.87 21.90 4.09
CA PRO A 117 20.55 22.49 4.28
C PRO A 117 19.84 22.80 2.97
N PHE A 118 20.60 23.27 1.97
CA PHE A 118 20.06 23.57 0.64
C PHE A 118 19.65 22.28 -0.10
N PHE A 119 20.43 21.21 0.00
CA PHE A 119 20.08 19.89 -0.56
C PHE A 119 18.76 19.36 0.06
N PHE A 120 18.61 19.45 1.40
CA PHE A 120 17.37 19.06 2.05
C PHE A 120 16.17 19.93 1.65
N LEU A 121 16.39 21.21 1.45
CA LEU A 121 15.36 22.12 0.93
C LEU A 121 14.91 21.69 -0.48
N LEU A 122 15.86 21.42 -1.37
CA LEU A 122 15.57 20.97 -2.75
C LEU A 122 14.79 19.66 -2.77
N THR A 123 15.24 18.69 -1.99
CA THR A 123 14.55 17.37 -1.93
C THR A 123 13.19 17.50 -1.28
N GLY A 124 13.02 18.37 -0.27
CA GLY A 124 11.75 18.67 0.35
C GLY A 124 10.75 19.32 -0.62
N VAL A 125 11.17 20.35 -1.36
CA VAL A 125 10.35 20.99 -2.39
C VAL A 125 9.98 20.00 -3.48
N PHE A 126 10.93 19.21 -3.96
CA PHE A 126 10.67 18.15 -4.94
C PHE A 126 9.62 17.16 -4.43
N SER A 127 9.73 16.70 -3.18
CA SER A 127 8.77 15.78 -2.56
C SER A 127 7.36 16.36 -2.51
N LEU A 128 7.22 17.66 -2.18
CA LEU A 128 5.92 18.34 -2.18
C LEU A 128 5.30 18.42 -3.58
N ILE A 129 6.11 18.62 -4.62
CA ILE A 129 5.63 18.65 -6.02
C ILE A 129 5.20 17.25 -6.48
N VAL A 130 5.95 16.20 -6.10
CA VAL A 130 5.70 14.83 -6.52
C VAL A 130 4.56 14.17 -5.73
N MET A 131 4.32 14.61 -4.49
CA MET A 131 3.30 14.04 -3.61
C MET A 131 1.91 13.93 -4.24
N PRO A 132 1.31 14.94 -4.90
CA PRO A 132 0.00 14.81 -5.54
C PRO A 132 0.01 13.80 -6.70
N ILE A 133 1.12 13.68 -7.42
CA ILE A 133 1.27 12.71 -8.52
C ILE A 133 1.29 11.29 -7.95
N SER A 134 2.10 11.06 -6.92
CA SER A 134 2.19 9.77 -6.24
C SER A 134 0.86 9.37 -5.62
N ASN A 135 0.15 10.29 -4.97
CA ASN A 135 -1.16 10.03 -4.37
C ASN A 135 -2.23 9.72 -5.45
N SER A 136 -2.19 10.42 -6.59
CA SER A 136 -3.10 10.13 -7.70
C SER A 136 -2.83 8.75 -8.31
N TYR A 137 -1.56 8.38 -8.42
CA TYR A 137 -1.18 7.06 -8.92
C TYR A 137 -1.59 5.94 -7.94
N SER A 138 -1.38 6.15 -6.64
CA SER A 138 -1.85 5.21 -5.61
C SER A 138 -3.36 5.00 -5.68
N ARG A 139 -4.15 6.08 -5.81
CA ARG A 139 -5.62 5.99 -5.96
C ARG A 139 -6.03 5.22 -7.22
N LEU A 140 -5.29 5.35 -8.31
CA LEU A 140 -5.56 4.57 -9.53
C LEU A 140 -5.35 3.07 -9.30
N ILE A 141 -4.30 2.71 -8.57
CA ILE A 141 -4.00 1.33 -8.19
C ILE A 141 -5.11 0.75 -7.30
N GLU A 142 -5.54 1.49 -6.27
CA GLU A 142 -6.66 1.11 -5.41
C GLU A 142 -7.96 0.91 -6.22
N TYR A 143 -8.27 1.85 -7.11
CA TYR A 143 -9.43 1.73 -7.98
C TYR A 143 -9.41 0.46 -8.84
N GLN A 144 -8.25 0.09 -9.38
CA GLN A 144 -8.10 -1.15 -10.18
C GLN A 144 -8.28 -2.41 -9.31
N ALA A 145 -7.81 -2.39 -8.06
CA ALA A 145 -8.02 -3.49 -7.13
C ALA A 145 -9.48 -3.63 -6.71
N ASP A 146 -10.18 -2.51 -6.47
CA ASP A 146 -11.62 -2.47 -6.18
C ASP A 146 -12.43 -3.00 -7.36
N GLU A 147 -12.13 -2.55 -8.58
CA GLU A 147 -12.78 -3.02 -9.79
C GLU A 147 -12.59 -4.53 -9.97
N TYR A 148 -11.37 -5.03 -9.76
CA TYR A 148 -11.10 -6.46 -9.81
C TYR A 148 -11.90 -7.23 -8.78
N ALA A 149 -12.00 -6.74 -7.54
CA ALA A 149 -12.79 -7.37 -6.48
C ALA A 149 -14.27 -7.48 -6.86
N LEU A 150 -14.84 -6.40 -7.39
CA LEU A 150 -16.24 -6.37 -7.84
C LEU A 150 -16.50 -7.29 -9.04
N GLN A 151 -15.60 -7.30 -10.03
CA GLN A 151 -15.73 -8.17 -11.22
C GLN A 151 -15.56 -9.65 -10.90
N SER A 152 -14.66 -10.00 -9.96
CA SER A 152 -14.38 -11.39 -9.62
C SER A 152 -15.40 -12.01 -8.66
N THR A 153 -16.06 -11.20 -7.83
CA THR A 153 -17.00 -11.68 -6.80
C THR A 153 -18.46 -11.39 -7.12
N HIS A 154 -18.76 -10.33 -7.85
CA HIS A 154 -20.12 -9.81 -8.10
C HIS A 154 -20.92 -9.47 -6.83
N LYS A 155 -20.24 -9.18 -5.70
CA LYS A 155 -20.86 -8.98 -4.37
C LYS A 155 -20.77 -7.51 -3.93
N VAL A 156 -21.51 -6.65 -4.62
CA VAL A 156 -21.44 -5.18 -4.41
C VAL A 156 -21.78 -4.79 -2.97
N GLU A 157 -22.83 -5.36 -2.37
CA GLU A 157 -23.23 -5.00 -1.01
C GLU A 157 -22.24 -5.48 0.06
N SER A 158 -21.68 -6.69 -0.11
CA SER A 158 -20.62 -7.19 0.78
C SER A 158 -19.35 -6.37 0.66
N PHE A 159 -19.02 -5.91 -0.56
CA PHE A 159 -17.87 -5.02 -0.81
C PHE A 159 -18.05 -3.68 -0.07
N LYS A 160 -19.18 -3.00 -0.26
CA LYS A 160 -19.48 -1.74 0.44
C LYS A 160 -19.42 -1.91 1.96
N SER A 161 -20.06 -2.96 2.48
CA SER A 161 -20.08 -3.26 3.93
C SER A 161 -18.66 -3.50 4.45
N ALA A 162 -17.86 -4.36 3.80
CA ALA A 162 -16.50 -4.67 4.21
C ALA A 162 -15.60 -3.43 4.22
N MET A 163 -15.59 -2.66 3.12
CA MET A 163 -14.74 -1.47 3.01
C MET A 163 -15.14 -0.37 4.01
N THR A 164 -16.45 -0.15 4.22
CA THR A 164 -16.92 0.80 5.25
C THR A 164 -16.52 0.38 6.66
N ARG A 165 -16.61 -0.91 6.98
CA ARG A 165 -16.22 -1.43 8.30
C ARG A 165 -14.71 -1.34 8.52
N LEU A 166 -13.90 -1.68 7.50
CA LEU A 166 -12.44 -1.55 7.55
C LEU A 166 -12.02 -0.09 7.76
N ALA A 167 -12.63 0.84 7.01
CA ALA A 167 -12.34 2.26 7.16
C ALA A 167 -12.69 2.76 8.57
N ASN A 168 -13.87 2.40 9.10
CA ASN A 168 -14.29 2.82 10.43
C ASN A 168 -13.41 2.20 11.54
N GLN A 169 -12.99 0.95 11.40
CA GLN A 169 -12.12 0.31 12.38
C GLN A 169 -10.73 0.96 12.39
N ASN A 170 -10.16 1.26 11.24
CA ASN A 170 -8.86 1.91 11.15
C ASN A 170 -8.89 3.35 11.67
N LEU A 171 -10.02 4.06 11.56
CA LEU A 171 -10.21 5.39 12.15
C LEU A 171 -10.46 5.35 13.65
N ALA A 172 -11.13 4.32 14.16
CA ALA A 172 -11.42 4.14 15.59
C ALA A 172 -10.18 3.76 16.41
N GLU A 173 -9.12 3.25 15.77
CA GLU A 173 -7.84 2.94 16.44
C GLU A 173 -6.91 4.15 16.57
N ILE A 174 -7.27 5.29 15.99
CA ILE A 174 -6.62 6.57 16.27
C ILE A 174 -7.28 7.20 17.51
N GLU A 175 -7.21 6.52 18.66
CA GLU A 175 -7.31 7.23 19.93
C GLU A 175 -6.03 8.07 20.06
N PRO A 176 -6.12 9.40 20.10
CA PRO A 176 -4.95 10.21 20.35
C PRO A 176 -4.37 9.79 21.71
N SER A 177 -3.08 9.51 21.73
CA SER A 177 -2.35 9.29 22.99
C SER A 177 -2.68 10.46 23.93
N PRO A 178 -2.92 10.23 25.26
CA PRO A 178 -3.18 11.30 26.20
C PRO A 178 -2.07 12.37 26.31
N VAL A 179 -1.00 12.24 25.55
CA VAL A 179 0.09 13.23 25.42
C VAL A 179 -0.20 14.26 24.31
N VAL A 180 -1.28 14.10 23.54
CA VAL A 180 -1.65 14.99 22.41
C VAL A 180 -2.89 15.83 22.75
N GLU A 181 -3.52 15.64 23.91
CA GLU A 181 -4.41 16.62 24.55
C GLU A 181 -3.59 17.63 25.37
#